data_2db139c2df09c61dcb0abd7298f290dd
#
_entry.id   2db139c2df09c61dcb0abd7298f290dd
#
_cell.length_a   1.000
_cell.length_b   1.000
_cell.length_c   1.000
_cell.angle_alpha   90.00
_cell.angle_beta   90.00
_cell.angle_gamma   90.00
#
_symmetry.space_group_name_H-M   'P 1'
#
loop_
_entity.id
_entity.type
_entity.pdbx_description
1 polymer ?
#
loop_
_entity_poly.entity_id
_entity_poly.type
_entity_poly.pdbx_seq_one_letter_code
_entity_poly.pdbx_strand_id
1 'polypeptide(L)'
;DIRFSNDKTPYKTNMGAYMARGGRKSPYGGYYLHIEPGGSFLAGGIYQPSSAVLKEVRSEIYYDVEKFKSIILDKTFKTYFKEIWSEKLKSAPRGFPSDWPDIELLKFKHYTVIHELQDDKIIQKDFPDFAIKVFKVLQPFNTYFNRVIENI
;
A
#
# COMPACT_ATOMS: atom_id res chain seq x y z
N ASP A 1 -22.15 8.18 7.30
CA ASP A 1 -23.54 7.72 7.37
C ASP A 1 -23.71 6.83 8.61
N ILE A 2 -24.47 7.32 9.58
CA ILE A 2 -24.68 6.66 10.89
C ILE A 2 -25.86 5.68 10.89
N ARG A 3 -26.57 5.52 9.78
CA ARG A 3 -27.80 4.72 9.71
C ARG A 3 -27.59 3.24 10.05
N PHE A 4 -26.44 2.69 9.68
CA PHE A 4 -26.08 1.27 9.87
C PHE A 4 -24.91 1.07 10.84
N SER A 5 -24.43 2.12 11.50
CA SER A 5 -23.36 2.05 12.49
C SER A 5 -23.90 1.90 13.90
N ASN A 6 -23.24 1.09 14.72
CA ASN A 6 -23.48 1.05 16.17
C ASN A 6 -23.00 2.33 16.86
N ASP A 7 -22.02 3.01 16.28
CA ASP A 7 -21.56 4.32 16.70
C ASP A 7 -22.51 5.40 16.14
N LYS A 8 -23.19 6.08 17.02
CA LYS A 8 -24.14 7.16 16.72
C LYS A 8 -23.55 8.56 16.88
N THR A 9 -22.22 8.65 16.98
CA THR A 9 -21.51 9.93 17.04
C THR A 9 -21.86 10.77 15.80
N PRO A 10 -22.38 12.00 15.95
CA PRO A 10 -22.90 12.80 14.83
C PRO A 10 -21.81 13.30 13.89
N TYR A 11 -20.56 13.35 14.35
CA TYR A 11 -19.41 13.83 13.58
C TYR A 11 -18.45 12.69 13.23
N LYS A 12 -17.97 12.72 11.98
CA LYS A 12 -16.94 11.80 11.52
C LYS A 12 -15.61 12.10 12.25
N THR A 13 -15.00 11.08 12.85
CA THR A 13 -13.76 11.20 13.63
C THR A 13 -12.50 11.15 12.79
N ASN A 14 -12.63 10.82 11.49
CA ASN A 14 -11.49 10.71 10.58
C ASN A 14 -11.80 11.32 9.21
N MET A 15 -10.73 11.72 8.50
CA MET A 15 -10.78 12.18 7.12
C MET A 15 -9.75 11.43 6.30
N GLY A 16 -10.09 11.11 5.05
CA GLY A 16 -9.19 10.41 4.14
C GLY A 16 -9.20 11.01 2.74
N ALA A 17 -8.04 11.07 2.11
CA ALA A 17 -7.87 11.43 0.71
C ALA A 17 -7.16 10.31 -0.03
N TYR A 18 -7.74 9.84 -1.12
CA TYR A 18 -7.15 8.81 -1.98
C TYR A 18 -6.89 9.37 -3.37
N MET A 19 -5.71 9.12 -3.88
CA MET A 19 -5.26 9.57 -5.20
C MET A 19 -4.68 8.38 -5.96
N ALA A 20 -5.22 8.09 -7.14
CA ALA A 20 -4.70 7.09 -8.05
C ALA A 20 -4.98 7.49 -9.50
N ARG A 21 -4.15 6.99 -10.42
CA ARG A 21 -4.43 7.12 -11.86
C ARG A 21 -5.79 6.47 -12.16
N GLY A 22 -6.67 7.17 -12.84
CA GLY A 22 -8.03 6.70 -13.12
C GLY A 22 -9.02 6.80 -11.96
N GLY A 23 -8.62 7.39 -10.83
CA GLY A 23 -9.50 7.68 -9.69
C GLY A 23 -9.76 6.50 -8.77
N ARG A 24 -10.74 6.65 -7.87
CA ARG A 24 -10.98 5.75 -6.74
C ARG A 24 -11.29 4.29 -7.10
N LYS A 25 -11.88 4.06 -8.26
CA LYS A 25 -12.25 2.70 -8.72
C LYS A 25 -11.18 2.05 -9.59
N SER A 26 -10.06 2.72 -9.78
CA SER A 26 -8.95 2.24 -10.58
C SER A 26 -8.26 1.05 -9.91
N PRO A 27 -7.76 0.06 -10.69
CA PRO A 27 -6.94 -1.02 -10.17
C PRO A 27 -5.50 -0.60 -9.83
N TYR A 28 -5.09 0.59 -10.28
CA TYR A 28 -3.73 1.08 -10.10
C TYR A 28 -3.37 1.37 -8.66
N GLY A 29 -2.08 1.25 -8.34
CA GLY A 29 -1.53 1.65 -7.06
C GLY A 29 -1.78 3.12 -6.76
N GLY A 30 -2.19 3.40 -5.53
CA GLY A 30 -2.60 4.72 -5.11
C GLY A 30 -1.78 5.27 -3.95
N TYR A 31 -2.12 6.50 -3.62
CA TYR A 31 -1.61 7.25 -2.48
C TYR A 31 -2.79 7.58 -1.56
N TYR A 32 -2.62 7.40 -0.27
CA TYR A 32 -3.68 7.62 0.70
C TYR A 32 -3.17 8.42 1.89
N LEU A 33 -3.91 9.45 2.26
CA LEU A 33 -3.72 10.20 3.49
C LEU A 33 -4.90 9.93 4.41
N HIS A 34 -4.62 9.48 5.63
CA HIS A 34 -5.59 9.31 6.70
C HIS A 34 -5.28 10.29 7.82
N ILE A 35 -6.27 11.07 8.22
CA ILE A 35 -6.16 12.00 9.35
C ILE A 35 -7.17 11.57 10.41
N GLU A 36 -6.65 11.18 11.55
CA GLU A 36 -7.41 10.79 12.73
C GLU A 36 -6.57 11.08 13.97
N PRO A 37 -7.12 11.74 15.01
CA PRO A 37 -6.37 11.99 16.24
C PRO A 37 -5.78 10.68 16.80
N GLY A 38 -4.47 10.64 16.97
CA GLY A 38 -3.74 9.46 17.47
C GLY A 38 -3.58 8.29 16.48
N GLY A 39 -4.08 8.41 15.24
CA GLY A 39 -4.10 7.31 14.26
C GLY A 39 -3.87 7.72 12.81
N SER A 40 -3.23 8.86 12.58
CA SER A 40 -2.99 9.35 11.21
C SER A 40 -1.84 8.62 10.51
N PHE A 41 -1.94 8.49 9.19
CA PHE A 41 -0.90 7.86 8.39
C PHE A 41 -0.94 8.25 6.92
N LEU A 42 0.20 8.08 6.24
CA LEU A 42 0.32 8.04 4.79
C LEU A 42 0.46 6.58 4.36
N ALA A 43 -0.20 6.21 3.29
CA ALA A 43 -0.15 4.85 2.76
C ALA A 43 -0.13 4.83 1.24
N GLY A 44 0.19 3.68 0.68
CA GLY A 44 0.05 3.44 -0.74
C GLY A 44 0.29 2.00 -1.13
N GLY A 45 0.27 1.76 -2.43
CA GLY A 45 0.30 0.42 -2.99
C GLY A 45 -1.04 0.01 -3.61
N ILE A 46 -1.25 -1.29 -3.75
CA ILE A 46 -2.50 -1.87 -4.22
C ILE A 46 -3.23 -2.53 -3.06
N TYR A 47 -4.40 -1.98 -2.72
CA TYR A 47 -5.24 -2.46 -1.64
C TYR A 47 -6.42 -3.25 -2.19
N GLN A 48 -6.61 -4.47 -1.68
CA GLN A 48 -7.67 -5.40 -2.11
C GLN A 48 -7.76 -5.54 -3.65
N PRO A 49 -6.64 -5.85 -4.33
CA PRO A 49 -6.66 -6.03 -5.78
C PRO A 49 -7.57 -7.20 -6.16
N SER A 50 -8.07 -7.20 -7.40
CA SER A 50 -8.79 -8.35 -7.93
C SER A 50 -7.89 -9.59 -7.97
N SER A 51 -8.49 -10.78 -7.99
CA SER A 51 -7.74 -12.04 -8.09
C SER A 51 -6.84 -12.09 -9.34
N ALA A 52 -7.28 -11.50 -10.45
CA ALA A 52 -6.52 -11.42 -11.68
C ALA A 52 -5.26 -10.55 -11.50
N VAL A 53 -5.42 -9.34 -10.97
CA VAL A 53 -4.30 -8.44 -10.66
C VAL A 53 -3.33 -9.09 -9.68
N LEU A 54 -3.84 -9.68 -8.60
CA LEU A 54 -2.99 -10.31 -7.58
C LEU A 54 -2.18 -11.48 -8.14
N LYS A 55 -2.78 -12.27 -9.05
CA LYS A 55 -2.08 -13.36 -9.74
C LYS A 55 -0.94 -12.85 -10.59
N GLU A 56 -1.15 -11.82 -11.40
CA GLU A 56 -0.12 -11.25 -12.26
C GLU A 56 1.00 -10.59 -11.45
N VAL A 57 0.67 -9.87 -10.38
CA VAL A 57 1.67 -9.30 -9.45
C VAL A 57 2.55 -10.40 -8.84
N ARG A 58 1.95 -11.51 -8.39
CA ARG A 58 2.71 -12.65 -7.87
C ARG A 58 3.59 -13.30 -8.94
N SER A 59 3.10 -13.43 -10.16
CA SER A 59 3.86 -13.95 -11.29
C SER A 59 5.07 -13.07 -11.62
N GLU A 60 4.90 -11.76 -11.63
CA GLU A 60 6.00 -10.82 -11.88
C GLU A 60 7.05 -10.85 -10.75
N ILE A 61 6.61 -10.90 -9.49
CA ILE A 61 7.53 -11.04 -8.35
C ILE A 61 8.30 -12.38 -8.43
N TYR A 62 7.61 -13.46 -8.78
CA TYR A 62 8.26 -14.77 -8.92
C TYR A 62 9.26 -14.80 -10.06
N TYR A 63 8.96 -14.13 -11.17
CA TYR A 63 9.81 -14.04 -12.35
C TYR A 63 11.09 -13.23 -12.10
N ASP A 64 10.98 -12.08 -11.44
CA ASP A 64 12.11 -11.18 -11.13
C ASP A 64 12.02 -10.64 -9.70
N VAL A 65 12.30 -11.52 -8.75
CA VAL A 65 12.25 -11.17 -7.32
C VAL A 65 13.28 -10.12 -6.93
N GLU A 66 14.43 -10.09 -7.59
CA GLU A 66 15.48 -9.13 -7.26
C GLU A 66 15.08 -7.70 -7.59
N LYS A 67 14.32 -7.50 -8.66
CA LYS A 67 13.73 -6.20 -8.99
C LYS A 67 12.75 -5.75 -7.92
N PHE A 68 11.87 -6.63 -7.45
CA PHE A 68 10.94 -6.30 -6.36
C PHE A 68 11.68 -6.03 -5.05
N LYS A 69 12.65 -6.88 -4.69
CA LYS A 69 13.50 -6.68 -3.52
C LYS A 69 14.28 -5.37 -3.56
N SER A 70 14.78 -4.97 -4.72
CA SER A 70 15.51 -3.70 -4.87
C SER A 70 14.67 -2.48 -4.47
N ILE A 71 13.35 -2.57 -4.61
CA ILE A 71 12.42 -1.52 -4.20
C ILE A 71 12.15 -1.58 -2.69
N ILE A 72 11.72 -2.74 -2.19
CA ILE A 72 11.29 -2.86 -0.78
C ILE A 72 12.45 -2.89 0.21
N LEU A 73 13.66 -3.21 -0.23
CA LEU A 73 14.89 -3.20 0.58
C LEU A 73 15.72 -1.93 0.38
N ASP A 74 15.30 -1.01 -0.49
CA ASP A 74 15.95 0.28 -0.63
C ASP A 74 16.03 0.99 0.72
N LYS A 75 17.19 1.57 1.03
CA LYS A 75 17.46 2.17 2.33
C LYS A 75 16.49 3.32 2.64
N THR A 76 16.22 4.17 1.67
CA THR A 76 15.28 5.30 1.83
C THR A 76 13.87 4.79 1.99
N PHE A 77 13.45 3.82 1.16
CA PHE A 77 12.14 3.20 1.25
C PHE A 77 11.91 2.60 2.65
N LYS A 78 12.86 1.81 3.15
CA LYS A 78 12.77 1.20 4.50
C LYS A 78 12.78 2.20 5.64
N THR A 79 13.33 3.38 5.45
CA THR A 79 13.30 4.45 6.46
C THR A 79 11.86 4.93 6.69
N TYR A 80 11.06 5.04 5.63
CA TYR A 80 9.67 5.50 5.71
C TYR A 80 8.65 4.37 5.83
N PHE A 81 8.92 3.22 5.21
CA PHE A 81 8.00 2.07 5.12
C PHE A 81 8.72 0.81 5.57
N LYS A 82 8.52 0.39 6.80
CA LYS A 82 9.27 -0.71 7.43
C LYS A 82 9.00 -2.05 6.75
N GLU A 83 7.74 -2.35 6.49
CA GLU A 83 7.28 -3.62 5.94
C GLU A 83 5.99 -3.47 5.13
N ILE A 84 5.68 -4.49 4.32
CA ILE A 84 4.39 -4.57 3.63
C ILE A 84 3.31 -4.86 4.67
N TRP A 85 2.33 -3.98 4.74
CA TRP A 85 1.16 -4.12 5.61
C TRP A 85 0.07 -4.88 4.86
N SER A 86 -0.12 -6.14 5.25
CA SER A 86 -1.10 -7.04 4.63
C SER A 86 -1.36 -8.25 5.50
N GLU A 87 -2.56 -8.80 5.39
CA GLU A 87 -2.80 -10.18 5.76
C GLU A 87 -2.05 -11.12 4.82
N LYS A 88 -1.66 -12.27 5.33
CA LYS A 88 -1.00 -13.32 4.54
C LYS A 88 -1.84 -14.58 4.40
N LEU A 89 -1.64 -15.27 3.29
CA LEU A 89 -2.09 -16.66 3.15
C LEU A 89 -1.29 -17.56 4.11
N LYS A 90 -1.94 -18.59 4.63
CA LYS A 90 -1.29 -19.61 5.48
C LYS A 90 -0.32 -20.50 4.70
N SER A 91 -0.62 -20.73 3.44
CA SER A 91 0.18 -21.57 2.52
C SER A 91 0.57 -20.80 1.26
N ALA A 92 1.46 -21.39 0.47
CA ALA A 92 1.82 -20.83 -0.84
C ALA A 92 0.57 -20.63 -1.71
N PRO A 93 0.48 -19.53 -2.47
CA PRO A 93 -0.60 -19.34 -3.40
C PRO A 93 -0.55 -20.39 -4.51
N ARG A 94 -1.74 -20.79 -4.99
CA ARG A 94 -1.88 -21.81 -6.02
C ARG A 94 -1.06 -21.45 -7.27
N GLY A 95 -0.28 -22.42 -7.77
CA GLY A 95 0.54 -22.27 -8.98
C GLY A 95 1.98 -21.85 -8.70
N PHE A 96 2.37 -21.69 -7.43
CA PHE A 96 3.74 -21.37 -7.04
C PHE A 96 4.31 -22.45 -6.11
N PRO A 97 5.60 -22.82 -6.26
CA PRO A 97 6.23 -23.84 -5.44
C PRO A 97 6.34 -23.38 -3.98
N SER A 98 5.91 -24.22 -3.05
CA SER A 98 5.91 -23.89 -1.63
C SER A 98 7.30 -23.79 -1.00
N ASP A 99 8.29 -24.40 -1.63
CA ASP A 99 9.71 -24.41 -1.24
C ASP A 99 10.54 -23.30 -1.89
N TRP A 100 9.89 -22.42 -2.67
CA TRP A 100 10.60 -21.27 -3.22
C TRP A 100 11.11 -20.35 -2.09
N PRO A 101 12.43 -19.97 -2.10
CA PRO A 101 13.03 -19.26 -0.97
C PRO A 101 12.33 -17.97 -0.56
N ASP A 102 11.73 -17.26 -1.53
CA ASP A 102 11.06 -15.97 -1.31
C ASP A 102 9.53 -16.09 -1.28
N ILE A 103 8.99 -17.28 -1.04
CA ILE A 103 7.55 -17.56 -1.08
C ILE A 103 6.72 -16.64 -0.18
N GLU A 104 7.29 -16.14 0.90
CA GLU A 104 6.61 -15.21 1.81
C GLU A 104 6.19 -13.91 1.12
N LEU A 105 6.92 -13.47 0.08
CA LEU A 105 6.57 -12.29 -0.71
C LEU A 105 5.32 -12.50 -1.56
N LEU A 106 4.97 -13.74 -1.87
CA LEU A 106 3.78 -14.08 -2.66
C LEU A 106 2.53 -14.31 -1.79
N LYS A 107 2.69 -14.48 -0.48
CA LYS A 107 1.58 -14.78 0.42
C LYS A 107 0.72 -13.56 0.77
N PHE A 108 1.16 -12.35 0.49
CA PHE A 108 0.38 -11.15 0.77
C PHE A 108 -0.94 -11.15 0.01
N LYS A 109 -2.02 -10.73 0.68
CA LYS A 109 -3.35 -10.56 0.08
C LYS A 109 -3.51 -9.22 -0.64
N HIS A 110 -2.72 -8.25 -0.25
CA HIS A 110 -2.55 -6.95 -0.89
C HIS A 110 -1.12 -6.45 -0.65
N TYR A 111 -0.69 -5.50 -1.44
CA TYR A 111 0.66 -4.93 -1.33
C TYR A 111 0.54 -3.46 -0.99
N THR A 112 0.48 -3.17 0.29
CA THR A 112 0.38 -1.82 0.83
C THR A 112 1.47 -1.56 1.85
N VAL A 113 1.85 -0.31 1.97
CA VAL A 113 2.80 0.17 2.96
C VAL A 113 2.26 1.40 3.66
N ILE A 114 2.66 1.59 4.91
CA ILE A 114 2.15 2.64 5.79
C ILE A 114 3.31 3.40 6.42
N HIS A 115 3.16 4.72 6.46
CA HIS A 115 3.99 5.62 7.27
C HIS A 115 3.11 6.31 8.30
N GLU A 116 3.27 5.94 9.57
CA GLU A 116 2.51 6.53 10.68
C GLU A 116 2.91 7.99 10.90
N LEU A 117 1.93 8.82 11.23
CA LEU A 117 2.10 10.24 11.49
C LEU A 117 1.73 10.56 12.94
N GLN A 118 2.58 11.34 13.59
CA GLN A 118 2.24 11.92 14.89
C GLN A 118 1.34 13.14 14.68
N ASP A 119 0.45 13.40 15.65
CA ASP A 119 -0.52 14.50 15.55
C ASP A 119 0.16 15.88 15.41
N ASP A 120 1.28 16.10 16.10
CA ASP A 120 2.06 17.33 16.04
C ASP A 120 2.67 17.56 14.65
N LYS A 121 2.99 16.49 13.90
CA LYS A 121 3.51 16.61 12.53
C LYS A 121 2.48 17.16 11.55
N ILE A 122 1.22 16.75 11.71
CA ILE A 122 0.13 17.11 10.79
C ILE A 122 -0.19 18.60 10.84
N ILE A 123 -0.09 19.21 12.01
CA ILE A 123 -0.38 20.64 12.22
C ILE A 123 0.76 21.58 11.82
N GLN A 124 1.92 21.05 11.44
CA GLN A 124 3.06 21.86 10.98
C GLN A 124 2.78 22.44 9.58
N LYS A 125 3.26 23.65 9.35
CA LYS A 125 3.07 24.36 8.07
C LYS A 125 3.73 23.63 6.89
N ASP A 126 4.80 22.88 7.15
CA ASP A 126 5.55 22.10 6.15
C ASP A 126 4.98 20.69 5.91
N PHE A 127 3.90 20.32 6.59
CA PHE A 127 3.31 18.99 6.45
C PHE A 127 2.96 18.62 5.00
N PRO A 128 2.40 19.50 4.16
CA PRO A 128 2.15 19.15 2.75
C PRO A 128 3.43 18.78 2.00
N ASP A 129 4.52 19.50 2.20
CA ASP A 129 5.82 19.21 1.58
C ASP A 129 6.38 17.87 2.09
N PHE A 130 6.24 17.59 3.38
CA PHE A 130 6.62 16.32 3.98
C PHE A 130 5.81 15.17 3.38
N ALA A 131 4.49 15.29 3.26
CA ALA A 131 3.63 14.27 2.66
C ALA A 131 4.03 13.99 1.20
N ILE A 132 4.30 15.02 0.41
CA ILE A 132 4.80 14.89 -0.96
C ILE A 132 6.14 14.16 -1.00
N LYS A 133 7.05 14.47 -0.09
CA LYS A 133 8.35 13.78 0.02
C LYS A 133 8.16 12.29 0.28
N VAL A 134 7.30 11.91 1.21
CA VAL A 134 6.99 10.51 1.52
C VAL A 134 6.35 9.81 0.32
N PHE A 135 5.42 10.45 -0.37
CA PHE A 135 4.80 9.89 -1.57
C PHE A 135 5.78 9.75 -2.75
N LYS A 136 6.79 10.60 -2.86
CA LYS A 136 7.87 10.41 -3.84
C LYS A 136 8.72 9.18 -3.53
N VAL A 137 8.97 8.88 -2.26
CA VAL A 137 9.65 7.65 -1.83
C VAL A 137 8.81 6.42 -2.17
N LEU A 138 7.49 6.52 -2.08
CA LEU A 138 6.55 5.45 -2.42
C LEU A 138 6.40 5.21 -3.93
N GLN A 139 6.70 6.20 -4.76
CA GLN A 139 6.45 6.15 -6.20
C GLN A 139 7.04 4.93 -6.92
N PRO A 140 8.28 4.47 -6.67
CA PRO A 140 8.81 3.26 -7.31
C PRO A 140 7.97 2.00 -7.02
N PHE A 141 7.45 1.88 -5.82
CA PHE A 141 6.58 0.78 -5.40
C PHE A 141 5.25 0.78 -6.17
N ASN A 142 4.57 1.92 -6.24
CA ASN A 142 3.35 2.05 -7.05
C ASN A 142 3.61 1.87 -8.55
N THR A 143 4.72 2.39 -9.06
CA THR A 143 5.11 2.24 -10.46
C THR A 143 5.33 0.78 -10.83
N TYR A 144 5.91 -0.02 -9.94
CA TYR A 144 6.09 -1.46 -10.14
C TYR A 144 4.74 -2.15 -10.42
N PHE A 145 3.76 -1.96 -9.54
CA PHE A 145 2.43 -2.55 -9.72
C PHE A 145 1.68 -2.00 -10.92
N ASN A 146 1.78 -0.71 -11.17
CA ASN A 146 1.10 -0.07 -12.30
C ASN A 146 1.57 -0.64 -13.64
N ARG A 147 2.86 -0.93 -13.79
CA ARG A 147 3.39 -1.60 -14.99
C ARG A 147 2.84 -3.01 -15.17
N VAL A 148 2.71 -3.77 -14.08
CA VAL A 148 2.09 -5.10 -14.13
C VAL A 148 0.63 -4.99 -14.58
N ILE A 149 -0.12 -4.05 -13.99
CA ILE A 149 -1.54 -3.85 -14.29
C ILE A 149 -1.76 -3.38 -15.73
N GLU A 150 -0.87 -2.56 -16.28
CA GLU A 150 -0.94 -2.08 -17.68
C GLU A 150 -0.78 -3.23 -18.71
N ASN A 151 -0.21 -4.35 -18.31
CA ASN A 151 0.04 -5.50 -19.20
C ASN A 151 -1.01 -6.61 -19.07
N ILE A 152 -2.06 -6.40 -18.28
CA ILE A 152 -3.20 -7.31 -18.17
C ILE A 152 -4.24 -6.94 -19.23
#